data_de379d586c7aca9f5ebd24a4b2878729
#
_entry.id   de379d586c7aca9f5ebd24a4b2878729
#
_cell.length_a   1.000
_cell.length_b   1.000
_cell.length_c   1.000
_cell.angle_alpha   90.00
_cell.angle_beta   90.00
_cell.angle_gamma   90.00
#
_symmetry.space_group_name_H-M   'P 1'
#
loop_
_entity.id
_entity.type
_entity.pdbx_description
1 polymer ?
#
loop_
_entity_poly.entity_id
_entity_poly.type
_entity_poly.pdbx_seq_one_letter_code
_entity_poly.pdbx_strand_id
1 'polypeptide(L)'
;NYDRLYDLGYYFEGGTLMDEENVLTSDWGEYSPATKQSVFNHDVKLVNPKFVLTSDTLRYNTENKIAVILGPSNIVSDNNHIYSERGFYNTMTEQAELLDRSILTNQGKKLVGDSLFYDRLSGYGEAFDNVKMTDTINKNMLTGDYCFYNELTDSAFATKRAVAIDYSQGD
;
A
#
# COMPACT_ATOMS: atom_id res chain seq x y z
N ASN A 1 8.90 26.60 -9.65
CA ASN A 1 8.15 27.86 -9.62
C ASN A 1 7.37 27.99 -8.30
N TYR A 2 7.27 29.20 -7.80
CA TYR A 2 6.51 29.49 -6.58
C TYR A 2 5.50 30.60 -6.88
N ASP A 3 4.23 30.33 -6.62
CA ASP A 3 3.17 31.31 -6.78
C ASP A 3 2.85 31.98 -5.44
N ARG A 4 3.22 33.25 -5.31
CA ARG A 4 3.02 34.05 -4.10
C ARG A 4 1.56 34.40 -3.82
N LEU A 5 0.70 34.38 -4.84
CA LEU A 5 -0.73 34.71 -4.68
C LEU A 5 -1.49 33.56 -3.96
N TYR A 6 -1.06 32.32 -4.19
CA TYR A 6 -1.70 31.14 -3.64
C TYR A 6 -0.84 30.39 -2.62
N ASP A 7 0.39 30.87 -2.37
CA ASP A 7 1.37 30.21 -1.51
C ASP A 7 1.61 28.75 -1.92
N LEU A 8 1.81 28.54 -3.23
CA LEU A 8 2.03 27.23 -3.84
C LEU A 8 3.41 27.13 -4.46
N GLY A 9 4.11 26.04 -4.22
CA GLY A 9 5.31 25.65 -4.93
C GLY A 9 4.99 24.52 -5.93
N TYR A 10 5.49 24.61 -7.16
CA TYR A 10 5.29 23.56 -8.17
C TYR A 10 6.51 23.41 -9.09
N TYR A 11 6.61 22.24 -9.69
CA TYR A 11 7.61 21.91 -10.71
C TYR A 11 7.02 21.02 -11.81
N PHE A 12 7.62 21.00 -13.01
CA PHE A 12 7.14 20.28 -14.19
C PHE A 12 8.17 19.33 -14.82
N GLU A 13 9.45 19.45 -14.49
CA GLU A 13 10.54 18.69 -15.12
C GLU A 13 11.30 17.83 -14.09
N GLY A 14 10.53 17.25 -13.19
CA GLY A 14 11.08 16.47 -12.09
C GLY A 14 11.43 17.31 -10.87
N GLY A 15 11.21 16.74 -9.71
CA GLY A 15 11.52 17.37 -8.43
C GLY A 15 11.58 16.37 -7.30
N THR A 16 12.06 16.85 -6.16
CA THR A 16 12.26 16.05 -4.96
C THR A 16 11.72 16.79 -3.74
N LEU A 17 10.91 16.10 -2.94
CA LEU A 17 10.53 16.51 -1.59
C LEU A 17 11.25 15.60 -0.61
N MET A 18 11.89 16.16 0.39
CA MET A 18 12.49 15.43 1.51
C MET A 18 11.73 15.74 2.79
N ASP A 19 11.28 14.72 3.49
CA ASP A 19 10.55 14.83 4.75
C ASP A 19 11.00 13.73 5.70
N GLU A 20 11.84 14.07 6.67
CA GLU A 20 12.51 13.14 7.58
C GLU A 20 13.29 12.05 6.80
N GLU A 21 12.89 10.77 6.94
CA GLU A 21 13.50 9.64 6.23
C GLU A 21 12.85 9.38 4.86
N ASN A 22 11.82 10.15 4.49
CA ASN A 22 11.09 9.99 3.25
C ASN A 22 11.66 10.87 2.15
N VAL A 23 11.89 10.30 0.98
CA VAL A 23 12.30 11.02 -0.22
C VAL A 23 11.26 10.74 -1.31
N LEU A 24 10.54 11.79 -1.73
CA LEU A 24 9.57 11.70 -2.83
C LEU A 24 10.15 12.36 -4.07
N THR A 25 10.03 11.65 -5.20
CA THR A 25 10.39 12.15 -6.52
C THR A 25 9.22 11.95 -7.47
N SER A 26 9.07 12.83 -8.47
CA SER A 26 8.08 12.71 -9.55
C SER A 26 8.42 13.68 -10.68
N ASP A 27 7.78 13.51 -11.82
CA ASP A 27 7.93 14.43 -12.95
C ASP A 27 7.23 15.76 -12.69
N TRP A 28 6.10 15.73 -12.02
CA TRP A 28 5.35 16.93 -11.64
C TRP A 28 4.97 16.90 -10.17
N GLY A 29 5.05 18.03 -9.52
CA GLY A 29 4.64 18.18 -8.12
C GLY A 29 4.21 19.58 -7.76
N GLU A 30 3.30 19.65 -6.79
CA GLU A 30 2.77 20.86 -6.17
C GLU A 30 2.84 20.70 -4.65
N TYR A 31 3.25 21.74 -3.96
CA TYR A 31 3.27 21.79 -2.49
C TYR A 31 2.60 23.05 -1.98
N SER A 32 1.67 22.88 -1.04
CA SER A 32 1.02 23.96 -0.29
C SER A 32 1.55 24.04 1.15
N PRO A 33 2.34 25.04 1.50
CA PRO A 33 2.80 25.24 2.89
C PRO A 33 1.67 25.44 3.88
N ALA A 34 0.56 26.04 3.45
CA ALA A 34 -0.60 26.34 4.29
C ALA A 34 -1.34 25.06 4.74
N THR A 35 -1.46 24.07 3.85
CA THR A 35 -2.15 22.81 4.13
C THR A 35 -1.22 21.65 4.44
N LYS A 36 0.10 21.86 4.28
CA LYS A 36 1.13 20.82 4.39
C LYS A 36 0.94 19.65 3.42
N GLN A 37 0.18 19.88 2.36
CA GLN A 37 -0.11 18.87 1.35
C GLN A 37 0.76 19.05 0.11
N SER A 38 1.19 17.92 -0.43
CA SER A 38 1.82 17.81 -1.73
C SER A 38 1.02 16.90 -2.63
N VAL A 39 1.00 17.20 -3.92
CA VAL A 39 0.45 16.33 -4.98
C VAL A 39 1.58 16.03 -5.95
N PHE A 40 1.74 14.77 -6.29
CA PHE A 40 2.76 14.29 -7.21
C PHE A 40 2.11 13.48 -8.33
N ASN A 41 2.53 13.72 -9.56
CA ASN A 41 2.04 13.03 -10.74
C ASN A 41 3.21 12.58 -11.62
N HIS A 42 3.01 11.44 -12.26
CA HIS A 42 3.92 10.76 -13.17
C HIS A 42 5.24 10.33 -12.54
N ASP A 43 5.51 9.05 -12.66
CA ASP A 43 6.72 8.40 -12.12
C ASP A 43 6.98 8.75 -10.65
N VAL A 44 5.90 8.74 -9.86
CA VAL A 44 6.00 9.06 -8.43
C VAL A 44 6.70 7.93 -7.70
N LYS A 45 7.71 8.28 -6.93
CA LYS A 45 8.44 7.34 -6.09
C LYS A 45 8.66 7.93 -4.70
N LEU A 46 8.15 7.24 -3.68
CA LEU A 46 8.43 7.50 -2.26
C LEU A 46 9.40 6.44 -1.77
N VAL A 47 10.57 6.87 -1.37
CA VAL A 47 11.62 6.01 -0.81
C VAL A 47 11.75 6.29 0.69
N ASN A 48 11.62 5.24 1.47
CA ASN A 48 11.90 5.18 2.90
C ASN A 48 12.90 4.04 3.13
N PRO A 49 13.76 4.04 4.16
CA PRO A 49 14.70 2.94 4.43
C PRO A 49 14.04 1.56 4.53
N LYS A 50 12.75 1.48 4.83
CA LYS A 50 12.00 0.24 5.08
C LYS A 50 11.10 -0.19 3.92
N PHE A 51 10.74 0.72 3.02
CA PHE A 51 9.87 0.44 1.89
C PHE A 51 10.11 1.38 0.72
N VAL A 52 9.64 0.99 -0.44
CA VAL A 52 9.55 1.83 -1.63
C VAL A 52 8.10 1.79 -2.13
N LEU A 53 7.48 2.96 -2.27
CA LEU A 53 6.17 3.12 -2.90
C LEU A 53 6.38 3.76 -4.27
N THR A 54 5.82 3.14 -5.31
CA THR A 54 5.73 3.72 -6.66
C THR A 54 4.28 3.91 -7.03
N SER A 55 3.96 5.01 -7.69
CA SER A 55 2.58 5.38 -8.02
C SER A 55 2.53 6.23 -9.28
N ASP A 56 1.37 6.26 -9.94
CA ASP A 56 1.11 7.26 -10.97
C ASP A 56 0.76 8.62 -10.36
N THR A 57 -0.09 8.62 -9.34
CA THR A 57 -0.52 9.84 -8.63
C THR A 57 -0.56 9.60 -7.13
N LEU A 58 0.10 10.47 -6.38
CA LEU A 58 0.20 10.39 -4.93
C LEU A 58 -0.06 11.77 -4.32
N ARG A 59 -0.82 11.81 -3.22
CA ARG A 59 -0.83 12.95 -2.30
C ARG A 59 -0.09 12.58 -1.03
N TYR A 60 0.67 13.52 -0.52
CA TYR A 60 1.41 13.33 0.73
C TYR A 60 1.20 14.52 1.66
N ASN A 61 0.90 14.25 2.91
CA ASN A 61 0.78 15.28 3.93
C ASN A 61 1.98 15.18 4.88
N THR A 62 2.79 16.23 4.94
CA THR A 62 4.02 16.28 5.75
C THR A 62 3.75 16.43 7.24
N GLU A 63 2.54 16.79 7.65
CA GLU A 63 2.16 16.91 9.06
C GLU A 63 1.73 15.57 9.65
N ASN A 64 0.78 14.88 9.01
CA ASN A 64 0.26 13.59 9.50
C ASN A 64 0.98 12.36 8.92
N LYS A 65 1.92 12.58 7.99
CA LYS A 65 2.75 11.53 7.36
C LYS A 65 1.95 10.49 6.56
N ILE A 66 0.79 10.89 6.05
CA ILE A 66 -0.08 10.01 5.27
C ILE A 66 0.14 10.25 3.78
N ALA A 67 0.44 9.17 3.07
CA ALA A 67 0.40 9.08 1.62
C ALA A 67 -0.97 8.56 1.17
N VAL A 68 -1.63 9.29 0.29
CA VAL A 68 -2.90 8.90 -0.33
C VAL A 68 -2.64 8.42 -1.75
N ILE A 69 -2.98 7.17 -2.00
CA ILE A 69 -2.83 6.48 -3.29
C ILE A 69 -4.04 6.82 -4.17
N LEU A 70 -3.80 7.36 -5.36
CA LEU A 70 -4.84 7.81 -6.32
C LEU A 70 -4.64 7.19 -7.71
N GLY A 71 -4.02 6.07 -7.83
CA GLY A 71 -3.80 5.35 -9.08
C GLY A 71 -2.97 4.10 -8.85
N PRO A 72 -2.67 3.33 -9.92
CA PRO A 72 -1.90 2.11 -9.81
C PRO A 72 -0.60 2.32 -9.04
N SER A 73 -0.47 1.62 -7.93
CA SER A 73 0.63 1.79 -6.99
C SER A 73 1.17 0.46 -6.48
N ASN A 74 2.46 0.43 -6.21
CA ASN A 74 3.12 -0.71 -5.61
C ASN A 74 3.90 -0.26 -4.37
N ILE A 75 3.76 -0.99 -3.29
CA ILE A 75 4.55 -0.81 -2.06
C ILE A 75 5.36 -2.08 -1.87
N VAL A 76 6.67 -1.94 -1.85
CA VAL A 76 7.62 -3.05 -1.68
C VAL A 76 8.40 -2.85 -0.39
N SER A 77 8.35 -3.83 0.51
CA SER A 77 9.11 -3.83 1.75
C SER A 77 9.55 -5.26 2.08
N ASP A 78 10.85 -5.49 2.29
CA ASP A 78 11.41 -6.81 2.58
C ASP A 78 10.84 -7.90 1.64
N ASN A 79 9.98 -8.78 2.17
CA ASN A 79 9.35 -9.86 1.43
C ASN A 79 7.91 -9.55 1.00
N ASN A 80 7.42 -8.35 1.29
CA ASN A 80 6.05 -7.94 1.01
C ASN A 80 5.97 -7.08 -0.24
N HIS A 81 4.99 -7.39 -1.07
CA HIS A 81 4.60 -6.59 -2.20
C HIS A 81 3.09 -6.35 -2.14
N ILE A 82 2.70 -5.07 -2.10
CA ILE A 82 1.32 -4.64 -2.09
C ILE A 82 1.04 -3.89 -3.39
N TYR A 83 -0.02 -4.28 -4.07
CA TYR A 83 -0.60 -3.53 -5.19
C TYR A 83 -1.94 -2.93 -4.77
N SER A 84 -2.16 -1.67 -5.10
CA SER A 84 -3.44 -0.98 -4.87
C SER A 84 -3.61 0.16 -5.87
N GLU A 85 -4.86 0.47 -6.19
CA GLU A 85 -5.21 1.63 -7.02
C GLU A 85 -5.75 2.80 -6.18
N ARG A 86 -6.17 2.52 -4.96
CA ARG A 86 -6.67 3.52 -4.01
C ARG A 86 -6.43 3.10 -2.58
N GLY A 87 -5.98 4.04 -1.75
CA GLY A 87 -5.79 3.76 -0.34
C GLY A 87 -4.95 4.80 0.37
N PHE A 88 -4.58 4.46 1.58
CA PHE A 88 -3.80 5.31 2.48
C PHE A 88 -2.62 4.51 3.02
N TYR A 89 -1.47 5.13 3.10
CA TYR A 89 -0.30 4.58 3.77
C TYR A 89 0.25 5.60 4.76
N ASN A 90 0.33 5.22 6.03
CA ASN A 90 0.95 6.04 7.06
C ASN A 90 2.44 5.68 7.16
N THR A 91 3.32 6.60 6.76
CA THR A 91 4.76 6.35 6.73
C THR A 91 5.39 6.29 8.11
N MET A 92 4.72 6.81 9.14
CA MET A 92 5.21 6.81 10.53
C MET A 92 4.79 5.54 11.27
N THR A 93 3.54 5.09 11.11
CA THR A 93 3.03 3.87 11.76
C THR A 93 3.25 2.62 10.92
N GLU A 94 3.60 2.77 9.64
CA GLU A 94 3.78 1.69 8.66
C GLU A 94 2.51 0.85 8.45
N GLN A 95 1.34 1.52 8.55
CA GLN A 95 0.04 0.92 8.35
C GLN A 95 -0.54 1.35 7.00
N ALA A 96 -1.16 0.40 6.31
CA ALA A 96 -1.87 0.62 5.06
C ALA A 96 -3.35 0.27 5.20
N GLU A 97 -4.20 1.10 4.62
CA GLU A 97 -5.61 0.81 4.35
C GLU A 97 -5.83 0.94 2.85
N LEU A 98 -6.15 -0.17 2.21
CA LEU A 98 -6.16 -0.31 0.75
C LEU A 98 -7.56 -0.70 0.29
N LEU A 99 -8.00 -0.07 -0.77
CA LEU A 99 -9.36 -0.17 -1.31
C LEU A 99 -9.32 -0.67 -2.76
N ASP A 100 -10.49 -0.97 -3.31
CA ASP A 100 -10.65 -1.31 -4.72
C ASP A 100 -9.84 -2.55 -5.16
N ARG A 101 -10.04 -3.64 -4.42
CA ARG A 101 -9.49 -4.97 -4.69
C ARG A 101 -7.96 -5.02 -4.72
N SER A 102 -7.39 -4.60 -3.66
CA SER A 102 -5.94 -4.63 -3.45
C SER A 102 -5.39 -6.05 -3.26
N ILE A 103 -4.08 -6.18 -3.45
CA ILE A 103 -3.36 -7.45 -3.43
C ILE A 103 -2.13 -7.33 -2.52
N LEU A 104 -2.04 -8.20 -1.52
CA LEU A 104 -0.84 -8.39 -0.71
C LEU A 104 -0.18 -9.71 -1.10
N THR A 105 1.10 -9.68 -1.43
CA THR A 105 1.90 -10.86 -1.73
C THR A 105 3.07 -10.95 -0.75
N ASN A 106 3.25 -12.11 -0.13
CA ASN A 106 4.36 -12.42 0.75
C ASN A 106 4.79 -13.87 0.55
N GLN A 107 6.05 -14.11 0.20
CA GLN A 107 6.69 -15.43 0.17
C GLN A 107 5.81 -16.57 -0.41
N GLY A 108 5.19 -16.34 -1.58
CA GLY A 108 4.32 -17.33 -2.22
C GLY A 108 2.86 -17.34 -1.74
N LYS A 109 2.54 -16.54 -0.73
CA LYS A 109 1.16 -16.31 -0.29
C LYS A 109 0.62 -15.03 -0.92
N LYS A 110 -0.64 -15.07 -1.31
CA LYS A 110 -1.34 -13.96 -1.94
C LYS A 110 -2.69 -13.76 -1.27
N LEU A 111 -2.92 -12.57 -0.74
CA LEU A 111 -4.18 -12.15 -0.14
C LEU A 111 -4.83 -11.09 -1.03
N VAL A 112 -6.08 -11.31 -1.40
CA VAL A 112 -6.90 -10.40 -2.19
C VAL A 112 -8.22 -10.18 -1.46
N GLY A 113 -8.69 -8.95 -1.42
CA GLY A 113 -10.01 -8.58 -0.88
C GLY A 113 -10.48 -7.28 -1.51
N ASP A 114 -11.74 -6.93 -1.33
CA ASP A 114 -12.26 -5.64 -1.80
C ASP A 114 -11.63 -4.49 -1.01
N SER A 115 -11.28 -4.73 0.26
CA SER A 115 -10.38 -3.87 1.02
C SER A 115 -9.39 -4.69 1.84
N LEU A 116 -8.21 -4.11 2.09
CA LEU A 116 -7.15 -4.69 2.90
C LEU A 116 -6.69 -3.67 3.95
N PHE A 117 -6.46 -4.16 5.16
CA PHE A 117 -5.66 -3.47 6.17
C PHE A 117 -4.35 -4.25 6.37
N TYR A 118 -3.25 -3.55 6.49
CA TYR A 118 -1.95 -4.16 6.74
C TYR A 118 -1.13 -3.32 7.72
N ASP A 119 -0.61 -3.96 8.75
CA ASP A 119 0.32 -3.39 9.72
C ASP A 119 1.67 -4.10 9.57
N ARG A 120 2.63 -3.40 8.99
CA ARG A 120 3.94 -3.96 8.70
C ARG A 120 4.74 -4.29 9.98
N LEU A 121 4.57 -3.53 11.06
CA LEU A 121 5.32 -3.73 12.30
C LEU A 121 4.93 -5.02 13.01
N SER A 122 3.64 -5.35 13.00
CA SER A 122 3.11 -6.57 13.61
C SER A 122 3.00 -7.74 12.64
N GLY A 123 3.23 -7.50 11.33
CA GLY A 123 3.02 -8.48 10.28
C GLY A 123 1.56 -8.93 10.16
N TYR A 124 0.63 -8.09 10.58
CA TYR A 124 -0.79 -8.39 10.63
C TYR A 124 -1.53 -7.79 9.43
N GLY A 125 -2.29 -8.62 8.75
CA GLY A 125 -3.12 -8.22 7.62
C GLY A 125 -4.55 -8.70 7.78
N GLU A 126 -5.50 -7.86 7.40
CA GLU A 126 -6.93 -8.18 7.30
C GLU A 126 -7.43 -7.92 5.89
N ALA A 127 -8.34 -8.76 5.44
CA ALA A 127 -9.03 -8.59 4.17
C ALA A 127 -10.53 -8.70 4.38
N PHE A 128 -11.27 -7.85 3.68
CA PHE A 128 -12.72 -7.74 3.79
C PHE A 128 -13.35 -7.86 2.42
N ASP A 129 -14.43 -8.59 2.37
CA ASP A 129 -15.32 -8.86 1.23
C ASP A 129 -14.61 -9.49 0.01
N ASN A 130 -15.22 -10.52 -0.52
CA ASN A 130 -14.69 -11.29 -1.66
C ASN A 130 -13.24 -11.74 -1.47
N VAL A 131 -12.90 -12.17 -0.25
CA VAL A 131 -11.54 -12.50 0.13
C VAL A 131 -11.11 -13.81 -0.48
N LYS A 132 -9.87 -13.80 -1.01
CA LYS A 132 -9.17 -15.00 -1.47
C LYS A 132 -7.73 -14.96 -0.98
N MET A 133 -7.34 -15.95 -0.19
CA MET A 133 -5.96 -16.19 0.18
C MET A 133 -5.47 -17.46 -0.51
N THR A 134 -4.34 -17.38 -1.17
CA THR A 134 -3.71 -18.50 -1.88
C THR A 134 -2.30 -18.71 -1.33
N ASP A 135 -1.96 -19.95 -1.02
CA ASP A 135 -0.60 -20.35 -0.66
C ASP A 135 -0.09 -21.31 -1.73
N THR A 136 0.84 -20.85 -2.56
CA THR A 136 1.39 -21.65 -3.66
C THR A 136 2.42 -22.68 -3.19
N ILE A 137 2.99 -22.48 -2.00
CA ILE A 137 3.98 -23.40 -1.42
C ILE A 137 3.26 -24.61 -0.82
N ASN A 138 2.26 -24.37 0.03
CA ASN A 138 1.48 -25.42 0.67
C ASN A 138 0.30 -25.91 -0.17
N LYS A 139 0.10 -25.33 -1.36
CA LYS A 139 -0.95 -25.70 -2.31
C LYS A 139 -2.35 -25.68 -1.69
N ASN A 140 -2.68 -24.63 -1.00
CA ASN A 140 -4.00 -24.43 -0.43
C ASN A 140 -4.58 -23.05 -0.77
N MET A 141 -5.87 -22.94 -0.63
CA MET A 141 -6.63 -21.73 -0.85
C MET A 141 -7.70 -21.59 0.21
N LEU A 142 -7.88 -20.38 0.70
CA LEU A 142 -8.91 -19.99 1.65
C LEU A 142 -9.72 -18.85 1.05
N THR A 143 -11.05 -18.97 1.07
CA THR A 143 -11.96 -17.91 0.63
C THR A 143 -12.96 -17.58 1.73
N GLY A 144 -13.51 -16.38 1.72
CA GLY A 144 -14.52 -15.94 2.69
C GLY A 144 -14.85 -14.47 2.53
N ASP A 145 -15.66 -13.94 3.42
CA ASP A 145 -15.97 -12.49 3.45
C ASP A 145 -15.03 -11.73 4.37
N TYR A 146 -14.30 -12.42 5.21
CA TYR A 146 -13.26 -11.87 6.06
C TYR A 146 -12.12 -12.87 6.22
N CYS A 147 -10.91 -12.39 6.15
CA CYS A 147 -9.72 -13.17 6.44
C CYS A 147 -8.69 -12.29 7.15
N PHE A 148 -8.01 -12.85 8.14
CA PHE A 148 -6.77 -12.27 8.59
C PHE A 148 -5.59 -13.21 8.35
N TYR A 149 -4.42 -12.63 8.22
CA TYR A 149 -3.14 -13.32 8.13
C TYR A 149 -2.12 -12.62 9.01
N ASN A 150 -1.35 -13.41 9.76
CA ASN A 150 -0.20 -12.92 10.51
C ASN A 150 1.07 -13.60 10.00
N GLU A 151 1.96 -12.82 9.40
CA GLU A 151 3.19 -13.32 8.78
C GLU A 151 4.24 -13.80 9.80
N LEU A 152 4.24 -13.24 11.01
CA LEU A 152 5.19 -13.63 12.06
C LEU A 152 4.88 -15.01 12.65
N THR A 153 3.60 -15.36 12.70
CA THR A 153 3.13 -16.65 13.22
C THR A 153 2.75 -17.63 12.12
N ASP A 154 2.78 -17.18 10.86
CA ASP A 154 2.31 -17.91 9.69
C ASP A 154 0.90 -18.49 9.88
N SER A 155 0.02 -17.72 10.50
CA SER A 155 -1.34 -18.12 10.80
C SER A 155 -2.35 -17.33 9.98
N ALA A 156 -3.39 -18.02 9.52
CA ALA A 156 -4.50 -17.45 8.79
C ALA A 156 -5.83 -17.92 9.35
N PHE A 157 -6.83 -17.06 9.26
CA PHE A 157 -8.20 -17.35 9.69
C PHE A 157 -9.19 -16.70 8.75
N ALA A 158 -10.25 -17.40 8.38
CA ALA A 158 -11.33 -16.86 7.56
C ALA A 158 -12.69 -17.14 8.19
N THR A 159 -13.63 -16.21 7.99
CA THR A 159 -15.00 -16.31 8.47
C THR A 159 -16.01 -15.92 7.40
N LYS A 160 -17.29 -16.18 7.68
CA LYS A 160 -18.42 -15.87 6.82
C LYS A 160 -18.24 -16.44 5.41
N ARG A 161 -18.97 -17.48 5.10
CA ARG A 161 -18.88 -18.24 3.85
C ARG A 161 -17.46 -18.76 3.57
N ALA A 162 -16.70 -19.06 4.62
CA ALA A 162 -15.33 -19.52 4.48
C ALA A 162 -15.27 -20.90 3.82
N VAL A 163 -14.40 -21.05 2.82
CA VAL A 163 -14.10 -22.32 2.15
C VAL A 163 -12.59 -22.48 2.08
N ALA A 164 -12.11 -23.62 2.56
CA ALA A 164 -10.72 -24.01 2.43
C ALA A 164 -10.59 -25.14 1.40
N ILE A 165 -9.64 -25.00 0.50
CA ILE A 165 -9.35 -25.99 -0.55
C ILE A 165 -7.88 -26.36 -0.45
N ASP A 166 -7.63 -27.67 -0.28
CA ASP A 166 -6.31 -28.26 -0.40
C ASP A 166 -6.19 -28.92 -1.78
N TYR A 167 -5.27 -28.45 -2.60
CA TYR A 167 -4.95 -29.00 -3.91
C TYR A 167 -3.55 -29.60 -3.98
N SER A 168 -2.98 -29.95 -2.82
CA SER A 168 -1.68 -30.63 -2.71
C SER A 168 -1.73 -32.05 -3.29
N GLN A 169 -2.91 -32.68 -3.25
CA GLN A 169 -3.18 -33.97 -3.88
C GLN A 169 -3.72 -33.70 -5.28
N GLY A 170 -2.81 -33.40 -6.19
CA GLY A 170 -3.16 -33.25 -7.61
C GLY A 170 -3.68 -34.54 -8.20
N ASP A 171 -4.50 -34.39 -9.23
CA ASP A 171 -5.10 -35.43 -10.09
C ASP A 171 -4.07 -36.44 -10.59
#